data_f8153c1f290816ec6c100edb5f52396b
#
_entry.id   f8153c1f290816ec6c100edb5f52396b
#
_cell.length_a   1.000
_cell.length_b   1.000
_cell.length_c   1.000
_cell.angle_alpha   90.00
_cell.angle_beta   90.00
_cell.angle_gamma   90.00
#
_symmetry.space_group_name_H-M   'P 1'
#
loop_
_entity.id
_entity.type
_entity.pdbx_description
1 polymer ?
#
loop_
_entity_poly.entity_id
_entity_poly.type
_entity_poly.pdbx_seq_one_letter_code
_entity_poly.pdbx_strand_id
1 'polypeptide(L)'
;MRIAILESIVMPAGHEVEFDRILVEELKKQGHEPVFFVPERFPFKLDYHCDVDYLDGGEAVSYAGVSRLKRLWLSLQRERRRIAWLNSACQKGADGKCDAVIVPTNSWRVMRSIRHSILKDSKVPFLFMFHGIMPKDRQRFCDGVKSLKEYPNV
;
A
#
# COMPACT_ATOMS: atom_id res chain seq x y z
N MET A 1 16.75 6.93 9.68
CA MET A 1 15.53 7.45 9.06
C MET A 1 14.36 6.62 9.52
N ARG A 2 13.23 7.25 9.82
CA ARG A 2 11.96 6.56 10.10
C ARG A 2 11.19 6.37 8.79
N ILE A 3 10.91 5.11 8.41
CA ILE A 3 10.36 4.77 7.10
C ILE A 3 8.99 4.13 7.28
N ALA A 4 7.94 4.78 6.75
CA ALA A 4 6.60 4.19 6.74
C ALA A 4 6.47 3.18 5.60
N ILE A 5 5.97 1.98 5.91
CA ILE A 5 5.66 0.93 4.93
C ILE A 5 4.13 0.74 4.96
N LEU A 6 3.47 1.02 3.82
CA LEU A 6 2.00 1.04 3.74
C LEU A 6 1.49 -0.25 3.11
N GLU A 7 1.17 -1.25 3.95
CA GLU A 7 0.60 -2.50 3.44
C GLU A 7 -0.93 -2.51 3.54
N SER A 8 -1.55 -2.45 2.39
CA SER A 8 -3.01 -2.34 2.24
C SER A 8 -3.74 -3.70 2.26
N ILE A 9 -3.01 -4.80 2.23
CA ILE A 9 -3.53 -6.17 2.21
C ILE A 9 -2.80 -6.99 3.26
N VAL A 10 -3.50 -7.43 4.28
CA VAL A 10 -2.92 -8.30 5.31
C VAL A 10 -3.34 -9.75 5.02
N MET A 11 -2.36 -10.58 4.72
CA MET A 11 -2.54 -12.03 4.48
C MET A 11 -1.76 -12.82 5.53
N PRO A 12 -2.26 -14.00 5.95
CA PRO A 12 -1.59 -14.79 6.99
C PRO A 12 -0.27 -15.42 6.52
N ALA A 13 -0.09 -15.57 5.22
CA ALA A 13 1.12 -16.10 4.59
C ALA A 13 1.11 -15.74 3.11
N GLY A 14 2.28 -15.81 2.46
CA GLY A 14 2.41 -15.59 1.03
C GLY A 14 3.66 -14.78 0.68
N HIS A 15 3.82 -14.55 -0.61
CA HIS A 15 4.97 -13.83 -1.15
C HIS A 15 5.11 -12.40 -0.58
N GLU A 16 4.00 -11.70 -0.40
CA GLU A 16 3.98 -10.34 0.15
C GLU A 16 4.53 -10.31 1.58
N VAL A 17 4.11 -11.24 2.43
CA VAL A 17 4.57 -11.33 3.82
C VAL A 17 6.06 -11.60 3.93
N GLU A 18 6.58 -12.51 3.11
CA GLU A 18 8.01 -12.81 3.08
C GLU A 18 8.82 -11.62 2.55
N PHE A 19 8.30 -10.94 1.53
CA PHE A 19 8.90 -9.73 1.00
C PHE A 19 8.97 -8.63 2.07
N ASP A 20 7.88 -8.39 2.77
CA ASP A 20 7.79 -7.38 3.83
C ASP A 20 8.78 -7.66 4.96
N ARG A 21 8.94 -8.93 5.36
CA ARG A 21 9.96 -9.32 6.35
C ARG A 21 11.37 -9.01 5.90
N ILE A 22 11.72 -9.41 4.67
CA ILE A 22 13.04 -9.15 4.12
C ILE A 22 13.31 -7.65 4.03
N LEU A 23 12.31 -6.87 3.61
CA LEU A 23 12.40 -5.41 3.53
C LEU A 23 12.68 -4.80 4.91
N VAL A 24 11.95 -5.21 5.94
CA VAL A 24 12.15 -4.73 7.31
C VAL A 24 13.54 -5.08 7.83
N GLU A 25 13.96 -6.33 7.66
CA GLU A 25 15.28 -6.79 8.11
C GLU A 25 16.40 -5.98 7.45
N GLU A 26 16.28 -5.73 6.14
CA GLU A 26 17.31 -5.01 5.41
C GLU A 26 17.34 -3.52 5.79
N LEU A 27 16.20 -2.87 5.96
CA LEU A 27 16.12 -1.49 6.45
C LEU A 27 16.75 -1.35 7.84
N LYS A 28 16.49 -2.29 8.75
CA LYS A 28 17.10 -2.29 10.09
C LYS A 28 18.61 -2.50 10.04
N LYS A 29 19.12 -3.40 9.19
CA LYS A 29 20.58 -3.59 9.00
C LYS A 29 21.25 -2.30 8.52
N GLN A 30 20.55 -1.48 7.74
CA GLN A 30 21.04 -0.19 7.28
C GLN A 30 20.85 0.94 8.28
N GLY A 31 20.39 0.64 9.49
CA GLY A 31 20.20 1.63 10.56
C GLY A 31 18.95 2.49 10.42
N HIS A 32 17.95 2.01 9.68
CA HIS A 32 16.65 2.66 9.57
C HIS A 32 15.65 2.10 10.58
N GLU A 33 14.60 2.88 10.85
CA GLU A 33 13.48 2.55 11.73
C GLU A 33 12.22 2.34 10.88
N PRO A 34 11.94 1.11 10.41
CA PRO A 34 10.70 0.82 9.68
C PRO A 34 9.50 0.81 10.62
N VAL A 35 8.38 1.34 10.15
CA VAL A 35 7.07 1.26 10.79
C VAL A 35 6.02 0.86 9.77
N PHE A 36 5.27 -0.20 10.05
CA PHE A 36 4.15 -0.60 9.19
C PHE A 36 2.90 0.19 9.52
N PHE A 37 2.22 0.67 8.48
CA PHE A 37 0.84 1.11 8.55
C PHE A 37 -0.01 0.03 7.89
N VAL A 38 -0.93 -0.55 8.66
CA VAL A 38 -1.80 -1.63 8.21
C VAL A 38 -3.26 -1.33 8.54
N PRO A 39 -4.22 -1.87 7.78
CA PRO A 39 -5.63 -1.73 8.09
C PRO A 39 -6.00 -2.49 9.36
N GLU A 40 -6.74 -1.86 10.26
CA GLU A 40 -7.12 -2.41 11.56
C GLU A 40 -8.07 -3.61 11.47
N ARG A 41 -8.97 -3.61 10.46
CA ARG A 41 -10.10 -4.55 10.38
C ARG A 41 -9.79 -5.88 9.71
N PHE A 42 -8.53 -6.19 9.46
CA PHE A 42 -8.16 -7.53 9.01
C PHE A 42 -8.16 -8.50 10.20
N PRO A 43 -8.58 -9.75 10.01
CA PRO A 43 -8.65 -10.75 11.07
C PRO A 43 -7.29 -11.28 11.51
N PHE A 44 -6.21 -10.91 10.77
CA PHE A 44 -4.85 -11.35 11.04
C PHE A 44 -4.05 -10.21 11.60
N LYS A 45 -3.29 -10.48 12.64
CA LYS A 45 -2.24 -9.59 13.13
C LYS A 45 -0.91 -10.31 12.88
N LEU A 46 -0.08 -9.71 12.04
CA LEU A 46 1.22 -10.26 11.69
C LEU A 46 2.31 -9.61 12.54
N ASP A 47 3.30 -10.41 12.90
CA ASP A 47 4.53 -9.89 13.46
C ASP A 47 5.47 -9.50 12.30
N TYR A 48 5.61 -8.21 12.07
CA TYR A 48 6.54 -7.66 11.08
C TYR A 48 7.93 -7.41 11.66
N HIS A 49 8.17 -7.80 12.92
CA HIS A 49 9.42 -7.53 13.64
C HIS A 49 9.79 -6.03 13.72
N CYS A 50 8.82 -5.15 13.64
CA CYS A 50 8.94 -3.70 13.80
C CYS A 50 7.65 -3.10 14.34
N ASP A 51 7.65 -1.79 14.61
CA ASP A 51 6.45 -1.08 15.04
C ASP A 51 5.33 -1.17 13.99
N VAL A 52 4.10 -1.32 14.46
CA VAL A 52 2.91 -1.41 13.61
C VAL A 52 1.86 -0.41 14.06
N ASP A 53 1.47 0.47 13.15
CA ASP A 53 0.38 1.44 13.31
C ASP A 53 -0.86 0.91 12.60
N TYR A 54 -1.91 0.61 13.39
CA TYR A 54 -3.19 0.16 12.86
C TYR A 54 -4.06 1.37 12.51
N LEU A 55 -4.41 1.51 11.23
CA LEU A 55 -5.28 2.57 10.74
C LEU A 55 -6.68 2.05 10.46
N ASP A 56 -7.71 2.84 10.80
CA ASP A 56 -9.09 2.45 10.52
C ASP A 56 -9.30 2.13 9.04
N GLY A 57 -9.96 1.02 8.78
CA GLY A 57 -10.26 0.52 7.46
C GLY A 57 -9.78 -0.91 7.21
N GLY A 58 -9.84 -1.30 5.96
CA GLY A 58 -9.60 -2.67 5.54
C GLY A 58 -10.78 -3.59 5.86
N GLU A 59 -10.92 -4.64 5.09
CA GLU A 59 -11.95 -5.67 5.31
C GLU A 59 -11.57 -6.93 4.53
N ALA A 60 -11.57 -8.06 5.22
CA ALA A 60 -11.51 -9.34 4.55
C ALA A 60 -12.86 -9.63 3.87
N VAL A 61 -12.86 -9.82 2.56
CA VAL A 61 -14.08 -10.12 1.79
C VAL A 61 -14.06 -11.58 1.38
N SER A 62 -15.06 -12.35 1.84
CA SER A 62 -15.27 -13.69 1.36
C SER A 62 -16.14 -13.70 0.09
N TYR A 63 -15.71 -14.44 -0.90
CA TYR A 63 -16.44 -14.65 -2.16
C TYR A 63 -17.14 -16.03 -2.21
N ALA A 64 -17.08 -16.82 -1.14
CA ALA A 64 -17.71 -18.14 -1.07
C ALA A 64 -19.24 -18.00 -1.14
N GLY A 65 -19.87 -18.80 -2.00
CA GLY A 65 -21.33 -18.87 -2.12
C GLY A 65 -22.03 -17.63 -2.72
N VAL A 66 -21.30 -16.64 -3.25
CA VAL A 66 -21.91 -15.44 -3.81
C VAL A 66 -22.07 -15.50 -5.34
N SER A 67 -23.18 -14.94 -5.86
CA SER A 67 -23.44 -14.84 -7.29
C SER A 67 -22.40 -13.98 -8.02
N ARG A 68 -22.27 -14.13 -9.36
CA ARG A 68 -21.29 -13.37 -10.18
C ARG A 68 -21.46 -11.85 -10.04
N LEU A 69 -22.69 -11.34 -10.05
CA LEU A 69 -22.97 -9.90 -9.93
C LEU A 69 -22.60 -9.40 -8.54
N LYS A 70 -22.97 -10.13 -7.48
CA LYS A 70 -22.62 -9.77 -6.11
C LYS A 70 -21.10 -9.83 -5.89
N ARG A 71 -20.39 -10.80 -6.48
CA ARG A 71 -18.92 -10.88 -6.47
C ARG A 71 -18.28 -9.65 -7.10
N LEU A 72 -18.78 -9.20 -8.26
CA LEU A 72 -18.28 -7.99 -8.93
C LEU A 72 -18.49 -6.77 -8.04
N TRP A 73 -19.67 -6.60 -7.47
CA TRP A 73 -19.97 -5.49 -6.58
C TRP A 73 -19.07 -5.48 -5.33
N LEU A 74 -18.90 -6.63 -4.66
CA LEU A 74 -18.01 -6.77 -3.52
C LEU A 74 -16.55 -6.46 -3.88
N SER A 75 -16.09 -6.89 -5.07
CA SER A 75 -14.75 -6.58 -5.56
C SER A 75 -14.54 -5.08 -5.78
N LEU A 76 -15.53 -4.38 -6.33
CA LEU A 76 -15.48 -2.92 -6.51
C LEU A 76 -15.48 -2.19 -5.17
N GLN A 77 -16.30 -2.62 -4.22
CA GLN A 77 -16.30 -2.04 -2.87
C GLN A 77 -14.98 -2.24 -2.15
N ARG A 78 -14.42 -3.46 -2.21
CA ARG A 78 -13.11 -3.76 -1.62
C ARG A 78 -12.03 -2.84 -2.19
N GLU A 79 -12.00 -2.68 -3.50
CA GLU A 79 -11.01 -1.82 -4.15
C GLU A 79 -11.17 -0.35 -3.74
N ARG A 80 -12.41 0.17 -3.68
CA ARG A 80 -12.68 1.54 -3.19
C ARG A 80 -12.21 1.75 -1.76
N ARG A 81 -12.49 0.80 -0.86
CA ARG A 81 -12.06 0.87 0.54
C ARG A 81 -10.53 0.81 0.65
N ARG A 82 -9.89 -0.05 -0.13
CA ARG A 82 -8.44 -0.15 -0.20
C ARG A 82 -7.81 1.18 -0.64
N ILE A 83 -8.33 1.79 -1.69
CA ILE A 83 -7.83 3.08 -2.19
C ILE A 83 -8.06 4.19 -1.15
N ALA A 84 -9.23 4.22 -0.51
CA ALA A 84 -9.53 5.20 0.53
C ALA A 84 -8.57 5.07 1.71
N TRP A 85 -8.35 3.84 2.19
CA TRP A 85 -7.39 3.54 3.24
C TRP A 85 -5.97 3.97 2.85
N LEU A 86 -5.53 3.61 1.64
CA LEU A 86 -4.18 3.93 1.16
C LEU A 86 -3.96 5.45 1.07
N ASN A 87 -4.95 6.22 0.61
CA ASN A 87 -4.87 7.67 0.62
C ASN A 87 -4.74 8.23 2.05
N SER A 88 -5.46 7.67 3.02
CA SER A 88 -5.34 8.05 4.43
C SER A 88 -3.96 7.70 4.99
N ALA A 89 -3.44 6.51 4.68
CA ALA A 89 -2.13 6.06 5.09
C ALA A 89 -1.00 6.91 4.46
N CYS A 90 -1.11 7.24 3.17
CA CYS A 90 -0.18 8.15 2.50
C CYS A 90 -0.17 9.53 3.16
N GLN A 91 -1.35 10.09 3.47
CA GLN A 91 -1.45 11.36 4.18
C GLN A 91 -0.76 11.30 5.53
N LYS A 92 -1.02 10.25 6.32
CA LYS A 92 -0.39 10.07 7.63
C LYS A 92 1.12 9.91 7.54
N GLY A 93 1.62 9.17 6.53
CA GLY A 93 3.06 9.05 6.27
C GLY A 93 3.70 10.37 5.85
N ALA A 94 2.96 11.23 5.13
CA ALA A 94 3.42 12.54 4.67
C ALA A 94 3.40 13.64 5.75
N ASP A 95 2.69 13.43 6.87
CA ASP A 95 2.48 14.43 7.94
C ASP A 95 3.75 14.71 8.80
N GLY A 96 4.93 14.37 8.29
CA GLY A 96 6.22 14.75 8.88
C GLY A 96 6.72 13.88 10.04
N LYS A 97 6.02 12.77 10.34
CA LYS A 97 6.46 11.78 11.34
C LYS A 97 7.41 10.72 10.78
N CYS A 98 7.50 10.63 9.45
CA CYS A 98 8.36 9.71 8.74
C CYS A 98 9.22 10.47 7.73
N ASP A 99 10.41 9.96 7.49
CA ASP A 99 11.38 10.55 6.55
C ASP A 99 11.17 10.04 5.12
N ALA A 100 10.51 8.89 4.95
CA ALA A 100 10.16 8.30 3.66
C ALA A 100 8.92 7.40 3.78
N VAL A 101 8.24 7.19 2.66
CA VAL A 101 7.07 6.30 2.56
C VAL A 101 7.31 5.26 1.46
N ILE A 102 7.13 3.98 1.80
CA ILE A 102 7.19 2.86 0.86
C ILE A 102 5.79 2.26 0.71
N VAL A 103 5.34 2.08 -0.53
CA VAL A 103 4.11 1.35 -0.87
C VAL A 103 4.51 0.06 -1.57
N PRO A 104 4.68 -1.06 -0.83
CA PRO A 104 5.28 -2.29 -1.37
C PRO A 104 4.36 -3.01 -2.34
N THR A 105 3.06 -3.04 -2.08
CA THR A 105 2.09 -3.74 -2.91
C THR A 105 1.24 -2.77 -3.71
N ASN A 106 1.58 -2.57 -4.97
CA ASN A 106 0.96 -1.56 -5.80
C ASN A 106 0.35 -2.13 -7.09
N SER A 107 -0.59 -1.37 -7.67
CA SER A 107 -1.22 -1.67 -8.94
C SER A 107 -1.46 -0.39 -9.74
N TRP A 108 -1.72 -0.52 -11.05
CA TRP A 108 -2.07 0.63 -11.89
C TRP A 108 -3.31 1.40 -11.37
N ARG A 109 -4.25 0.71 -10.71
CA ARG A 109 -5.43 1.35 -10.10
C ARG A 109 -5.04 2.23 -8.93
N VAL A 110 -4.17 1.75 -8.07
CA VAL A 110 -3.64 2.51 -6.93
C VAL A 110 -2.97 3.78 -7.42
N MET A 111 -2.05 3.68 -8.38
CA MET A 111 -1.33 4.84 -8.92
C MET A 111 -2.29 5.92 -9.46
N ARG A 112 -3.34 5.53 -10.17
CA ARG A 112 -4.34 6.47 -10.71
C ARG A 112 -5.31 7.04 -9.68
N SER A 113 -5.39 6.43 -8.51
CA SER A 113 -6.37 6.75 -7.47
C SER A 113 -5.76 7.40 -6.24
N ILE A 114 -4.44 7.45 -6.14
CA ILE A 114 -3.77 8.23 -5.10
C ILE A 114 -4.07 9.71 -5.35
N ARG A 115 -4.39 10.41 -4.27
CA ARG A 115 -4.65 11.85 -4.34
C ARG A 115 -3.35 12.57 -4.67
N HIS A 116 -3.31 13.15 -5.85
CA HIS A 116 -2.16 13.91 -6.33
C HIS A 116 -1.77 15.07 -5.41
N SER A 117 -2.72 15.67 -4.68
CA SER A 117 -2.45 16.70 -3.68
C SER A 117 -1.51 16.20 -2.58
N ILE A 118 -1.67 14.94 -2.11
CA ILE A 118 -0.79 14.38 -1.07
C ILE A 118 0.64 14.33 -1.57
N LEU A 119 0.86 13.86 -2.80
CA LEU A 119 2.19 13.76 -3.39
C LEU A 119 2.78 15.14 -3.68
N LYS A 120 1.97 16.07 -4.19
CA LYS A 120 2.41 17.43 -4.53
C LYS A 120 2.83 18.25 -3.31
N ASP A 121 2.06 18.13 -2.22
CA ASP A 121 2.26 18.96 -1.03
C ASP A 121 3.26 18.31 -0.04
N SER A 122 3.59 17.03 -0.23
CA SER A 122 4.53 16.33 0.63
C SER A 122 5.97 16.67 0.32
N LYS A 123 6.76 16.87 1.37
CA LYS A 123 8.23 16.92 1.31
C LYS A 123 8.88 15.56 1.50
N VAL A 124 8.09 14.57 1.91
CA VAL A 124 8.54 13.20 2.16
C VAL A 124 8.59 12.44 0.84
N PRO A 125 9.70 11.73 0.52
CA PRO A 125 9.78 10.91 -0.67
C PRO A 125 8.87 9.67 -0.58
N PHE A 126 8.28 9.30 -1.72
CA PHE A 126 7.45 8.12 -1.88
C PHE A 126 8.10 7.11 -2.83
N LEU A 127 8.21 5.87 -2.40
CA LEU A 127 8.66 4.74 -3.22
C LEU A 127 7.49 3.79 -3.48
N PHE A 128 7.06 3.69 -4.74
CA PHE A 128 6.05 2.71 -5.16
C PHE A 128 6.71 1.49 -5.76
N MET A 129 6.48 0.32 -5.17
CA MET A 129 7.06 -0.95 -5.61
C MET A 129 6.02 -1.80 -6.35
N PHE A 130 6.49 -2.63 -7.29
CA PHE A 130 5.64 -3.45 -8.13
C PHE A 130 6.20 -4.87 -8.22
N HIS A 131 5.40 -5.85 -7.81
CA HIS A 131 5.80 -7.26 -7.85
C HIS A 131 5.57 -7.92 -9.20
N GLY A 132 4.87 -7.27 -10.13
CA GLY A 132 4.65 -7.76 -11.46
C GLY A 132 3.60 -6.98 -12.24
N ILE A 133 3.66 -7.09 -13.56
CA ILE A 133 2.72 -6.42 -14.47
C ILE A 133 2.12 -7.48 -15.38
N MET A 134 0.79 -7.64 -15.32
CA MET A 134 0.09 -8.49 -16.26
C MET A 134 0.16 -7.88 -17.68
N PRO A 135 0.47 -8.66 -18.73
CA PRO A 135 0.62 -8.13 -20.10
C PRO A 135 -0.58 -7.29 -20.56
N LYS A 136 -1.81 -7.70 -20.22
CA LYS A 136 -3.06 -6.99 -20.53
C LYS A 136 -3.19 -5.61 -19.88
N ASP A 137 -2.46 -5.35 -18.80
CA ASP A 137 -2.51 -4.11 -18.03
C ASP A 137 -1.31 -3.19 -18.31
N ARG A 138 -0.39 -3.60 -19.19
CA ARG A 138 0.86 -2.89 -19.49
C ARG A 138 0.64 -1.40 -19.79
N GLN A 139 -0.28 -1.09 -20.72
CA GLN A 139 -0.54 0.31 -21.09
C GLN A 139 -1.05 1.14 -19.90
N ARG A 140 -2.03 0.61 -19.16
CA ARG A 140 -2.60 1.27 -17.96
C ARG A 140 -1.56 1.49 -16.88
N PHE A 141 -0.63 0.54 -16.76
CA PHE A 141 0.49 0.65 -15.84
C PHE A 141 1.44 1.79 -16.27
N CYS A 142 1.83 1.83 -17.53
CA CYS A 142 2.67 2.91 -18.07
C CYS A 142 2.04 4.29 -17.87
N ASP A 143 0.72 4.41 -18.09
CA ASP A 143 0.00 5.66 -17.87
C ASP A 143 -0.02 6.07 -16.37
N GLY A 144 -0.18 5.09 -15.48
CA GLY A 144 -0.08 5.31 -14.04
C GLY A 144 1.30 5.79 -13.61
N VAL A 145 2.37 5.15 -14.09
CA VAL A 145 3.76 5.58 -13.81
C VAL A 145 4.02 6.99 -14.34
N LYS A 146 3.55 7.30 -15.55
CA LYS A 146 3.71 8.65 -16.12
C LYS A 146 3.05 9.71 -15.24
N SER A 147 1.85 9.44 -14.70
CA SER A 147 1.16 10.39 -13.83
C SER A 147 1.89 10.66 -12.51
N LEU A 148 2.68 9.69 -12.02
CA LEU A 148 3.48 9.85 -10.79
C LEU A 148 4.80 10.57 -11.03
N LYS A 149 5.40 10.41 -12.22
CA LYS A 149 6.68 11.07 -12.56
C LYS A 149 6.64 12.60 -12.60
N GLU A 150 5.45 13.19 -12.53
CA GLU A 150 5.28 14.63 -12.44
C GLU A 150 5.67 15.19 -11.06
N TYR A 151 5.83 14.31 -10.05
CA TYR A 151 6.17 14.70 -8.68
C TYR A 151 7.65 14.42 -8.39
N PRO A 152 8.41 15.42 -7.93
CA PRO A 152 9.84 15.28 -7.69
C PRO A 152 10.20 14.38 -6.50
N ASN A 153 9.23 14.06 -5.66
CA ASN A 153 9.36 13.24 -4.46
C ASN A 153 8.84 11.80 -4.64
N VAL A 154 8.60 11.35 -5.88
CA VAL A 154 8.14 10.00 -6.21
C VAL A 154 9.16 9.27 -7.06
#